data_9e14751adba53a53b5cb060b18106a8e
#
_entry.id   9e14751adba53a53b5cb060b18106a8e
#
_cell.length_a   1.000
_cell.length_b   1.000
_cell.length_c   1.000
_cell.angle_alpha   90.00
_cell.angle_beta   90.00
_cell.angle_gamma   90.00
#
_symmetry.space_group_name_H-M   'P 1'
#
loop_
_entity.id
_entity.type
_entity.pdbx_description
1 polymer ?
#
loop_
_entity_poly.entity_id
_entity_poly.type
_entity_poly.pdbx_seq_one_letter_code
_entity_poly.pdbx_strand_id
1 'polypeptide(L)'
;MAKLTGKVAVVTGASKGIGAAIAKALAAEGAQVVVNYASSKAGADAVVEAISAAGGKAIAVQGDVSKAAEAQGLVDAAVKEFGKLDVLVNNSGVYEFAPIEEVTEEQYRRIFDVNVLGVLLTTQAAVKHLGEGGSIINISSVVTSLALPATAVYTGTKGAVEGINSVLAKELGPRKIRVNAILPGMVETEGAHSAGVIGSDFEQTMVAQTPLGRIGQPDDIAGVAVFLASDDARWLTGERLAASGGFR
;
A
#
# COMPACT_ATOMS: atom_id res chain seq x y z
N MET A 1 -5.15 19.62 14.73
CA MET A 1 -5.22 18.42 15.59
C MET A 1 -4.83 17.22 14.75
N ALA A 2 -4.08 16.30 15.32
CA ALA A 2 -3.70 15.07 14.64
C ALA A 2 -4.95 14.22 14.31
N LYS A 3 -5.11 13.84 13.04
CA LYS A 3 -6.34 13.22 12.50
C LYS A 3 -6.56 11.77 12.90
N LEU A 4 -5.48 11.08 13.35
CA LEU A 4 -5.48 9.64 13.62
C LEU A 4 -5.11 9.32 15.08
N THR A 5 -5.27 10.29 15.99
CA THR A 5 -4.98 10.09 17.40
C THR A 5 -5.73 8.88 17.96
N GLY A 6 -4.98 7.95 18.54
CA GLY A 6 -5.52 6.73 19.12
C GLY A 6 -5.94 5.64 18.11
N LYS A 7 -5.74 5.84 16.81
CA LYS A 7 -5.90 4.79 15.79
C LYS A 7 -4.68 3.87 15.76
N VAL A 8 -4.89 2.63 15.34
CA VAL A 8 -3.85 1.62 15.12
C VAL A 8 -3.87 1.21 13.66
N ALA A 9 -2.70 1.25 13.01
CA ALA A 9 -2.54 0.92 11.60
C ALA A 9 -1.54 -0.22 11.38
N VAL A 10 -1.85 -1.10 10.44
CA VAL A 10 -0.88 -2.04 9.84
C VAL A 10 -0.58 -1.56 8.42
N VAL A 11 0.70 -1.37 8.10
CA VAL A 11 1.16 -1.03 6.75
C VAL A 11 2.05 -2.15 6.24
N THR A 12 1.61 -2.84 5.18
CA THR A 12 2.38 -3.94 4.59
C THR A 12 3.46 -3.41 3.64
N GLY A 13 4.62 -4.08 3.59
CA GLY A 13 5.75 -3.66 2.75
C GLY A 13 6.27 -2.26 3.09
N ALA A 14 6.33 -1.91 4.38
CA ALA A 14 6.59 -0.57 4.87
C ALA A 14 8.07 -0.29 5.20
N SER A 15 9.00 -1.17 4.79
CA SER A 15 10.43 -0.98 5.06
C SER A 15 11.11 0.06 4.17
N LYS A 16 10.47 0.50 3.08
CA LYS A 16 10.99 1.50 2.12
C LYS A 16 9.86 2.09 1.26
N GLY A 17 10.20 3.09 0.44
CA GLY A 17 9.34 3.67 -0.59
C GLY A 17 8.00 4.19 -0.06
N ILE A 18 6.94 3.94 -0.83
CA ILE A 18 5.57 4.41 -0.54
C ILE A 18 5.09 3.90 0.84
N GLY A 19 5.31 2.62 1.15
CA GLY A 19 4.88 2.05 2.43
C GLY A 19 5.54 2.71 3.64
N ALA A 20 6.83 3.01 3.56
CA ALA A 20 7.58 3.71 4.61
C ALA A 20 7.06 5.14 4.81
N ALA A 21 6.80 5.87 3.71
CA ALA A 21 6.23 7.22 3.78
C ALA A 21 4.81 7.20 4.39
N ILE A 22 3.97 6.25 3.97
CA ILE A 22 2.63 6.07 4.56
C ILE A 22 2.73 5.79 6.07
N ALA A 23 3.60 4.86 6.49
CA ALA A 23 3.77 4.52 7.90
C ALA A 23 4.18 5.74 8.74
N LYS A 24 5.15 6.51 8.26
CA LYS A 24 5.60 7.75 8.91
C LYS A 24 4.49 8.81 8.97
N ALA A 25 3.76 9.01 7.87
CA ALA A 25 2.68 10.01 7.81
C ALA A 25 1.50 9.64 8.72
N LEU A 26 1.08 8.37 8.77
CA LEU A 26 0.05 7.92 9.71
C LEU A 26 0.48 8.13 11.16
N ALA A 27 1.75 7.85 11.48
CA ALA A 27 2.30 8.06 12.82
C ALA A 27 2.37 9.55 13.19
N ALA A 28 2.75 10.42 12.26
CA ALA A 28 2.77 11.87 12.45
C ALA A 28 1.38 12.44 12.76
N GLU A 29 0.33 11.81 12.23
CA GLU A 29 -1.07 12.13 12.55
C GLU A 29 -1.60 11.40 13.80
N GLY A 30 -0.74 10.77 14.59
CA GLY A 30 -1.05 10.22 15.90
C GLY A 30 -1.47 8.75 15.90
N ALA A 31 -1.35 8.03 14.79
CA ALA A 31 -1.57 6.59 14.77
C ALA A 31 -0.40 5.81 15.39
N GLN A 32 -0.69 4.65 15.98
CA GLN A 32 0.29 3.63 16.33
C GLN A 32 0.43 2.68 15.14
N VAL A 33 1.66 2.36 14.71
CA VAL A 33 1.86 1.72 13.39
C VAL A 33 2.65 0.41 13.51
N VAL A 34 2.13 -0.63 12.89
CA VAL A 34 2.89 -1.84 12.57
C VAL A 34 3.53 -1.66 11.20
N VAL A 35 4.86 -1.61 11.17
CA VAL A 35 5.71 -1.52 9.98
C VAL A 35 6.07 -2.93 9.55
N ASN A 36 5.35 -3.48 8.58
CA ASN A 36 5.65 -4.82 8.07
C ASN A 36 6.79 -4.81 7.06
N TYR A 37 7.60 -5.84 7.11
CA TYR A 37 8.64 -6.16 6.12
C TYR A 37 8.70 -7.67 5.87
N ALA A 38 9.09 -8.07 4.66
CA ALA A 38 9.36 -9.48 4.35
C ALA A 38 10.85 -9.82 4.59
N SER A 39 11.77 -9.04 4.04
CA SER A 39 13.22 -9.33 4.08
C SER A 39 14.07 -8.18 4.63
N SER A 40 13.67 -6.93 4.45
CA SER A 40 14.49 -5.77 4.84
C SER A 40 14.21 -5.33 6.29
N LYS A 41 14.79 -6.07 7.26
CA LYS A 41 14.68 -5.71 8.67
C LYS A 41 15.28 -4.33 8.96
N ALA A 42 16.48 -4.06 8.46
CA ALA A 42 17.15 -2.78 8.68
C ALA A 42 16.34 -1.59 8.16
N GLY A 43 15.67 -1.74 7.00
CA GLY A 43 14.77 -0.70 6.49
C GLY A 43 13.56 -0.48 7.40
N ALA A 44 12.93 -1.54 7.90
CA ALA A 44 11.81 -1.43 8.82
C ALA A 44 12.22 -0.81 10.17
N ASP A 45 13.39 -1.21 10.71
CA ASP A 45 13.93 -0.64 11.94
C ASP A 45 14.20 0.87 11.78
N ALA A 46 14.76 1.30 10.65
CA ALA A 46 14.99 2.73 10.37
C ALA A 46 13.67 3.53 10.28
N VAL A 47 12.59 2.93 9.74
CA VAL A 47 11.26 3.56 9.74
C VAL A 47 10.71 3.69 11.16
N VAL A 48 10.83 2.65 11.98
CA VAL A 48 10.40 2.66 13.38
C VAL A 48 11.18 3.69 14.19
N GLU A 49 12.50 3.77 14.00
CA GLU A 49 13.37 4.75 14.65
C GLU A 49 12.95 6.19 14.26
N ALA A 50 12.73 6.45 12.97
CA ALA A 50 12.28 7.77 12.51
C ALA A 50 10.92 8.16 13.12
N ILE A 51 9.98 7.23 13.22
CA ILE A 51 8.67 7.45 13.85
C ILE A 51 8.86 7.75 15.35
N SER A 52 9.70 6.99 16.03
CA SER A 52 9.95 7.15 17.47
C SER A 52 10.67 8.47 17.78
N ALA A 53 11.65 8.87 16.96
CA ALA A 53 12.35 10.15 17.07
C ALA A 53 11.40 11.34 16.89
N ALA A 54 10.33 11.19 16.09
CA ALA A 54 9.27 12.18 15.93
C ALA A 54 8.19 12.12 17.04
N GLY A 55 8.36 11.28 18.07
CA GLY A 55 7.42 11.13 19.18
C GLY A 55 6.24 10.20 18.91
N GLY A 56 6.22 9.52 17.76
CA GLY A 56 5.22 8.52 17.40
C GLY A 56 5.52 7.14 18.02
N LYS A 57 4.62 6.17 17.75
CA LYS A 57 4.79 4.77 18.21
C LYS A 57 4.69 3.83 17.03
N ALA A 58 5.69 2.97 16.87
CA ALA A 58 5.67 1.92 15.85
C ALA A 58 6.45 0.68 16.30
N ILE A 59 6.12 -0.45 15.70
CA ILE A 59 6.89 -1.70 15.81
C ILE A 59 7.17 -2.27 14.41
N ALA A 60 8.33 -2.90 14.23
CA ALA A 60 8.67 -3.63 13.04
C ALA A 60 8.24 -5.10 13.18
N VAL A 61 7.49 -5.63 12.21
CA VAL A 61 7.02 -7.01 12.22
C VAL A 61 7.35 -7.68 10.89
N GLN A 62 8.10 -8.79 10.97
CA GLN A 62 8.39 -9.60 9.79
C GLN A 62 7.17 -10.42 9.39
N GLY A 63 6.92 -10.54 8.10
CA GLY A 63 5.90 -11.42 7.55
C GLY A 63 5.79 -11.29 6.04
N ASP A 64 5.71 -12.44 5.36
CA ASP A 64 5.38 -12.55 3.96
C ASP A 64 3.85 -12.59 3.82
N VAL A 65 3.29 -11.54 3.25
CA VAL A 65 1.83 -11.40 3.08
C VAL A 65 1.20 -12.51 2.23
N SER A 66 1.98 -13.19 1.39
CA SER A 66 1.52 -14.33 0.58
C SER A 66 1.32 -15.62 1.40
N LYS A 67 1.67 -15.61 2.70
CA LYS A 67 1.55 -16.73 3.62
C LYS A 67 0.48 -16.43 4.68
N ALA A 68 -0.56 -17.26 4.71
CA ALA A 68 -1.73 -17.00 5.57
C ALA A 68 -1.39 -16.83 7.06
N ALA A 69 -0.49 -17.67 7.61
CA ALA A 69 -0.08 -17.59 8.99
C ALA A 69 0.72 -16.32 9.29
N GLU A 70 1.57 -15.89 8.34
CA GLU A 70 2.37 -14.67 8.50
C GLU A 70 1.50 -13.42 8.36
N ALA A 71 0.58 -13.40 7.38
CA ALA A 71 -0.40 -12.31 7.23
C ALA A 71 -1.29 -12.15 8.49
N GLN A 72 -1.75 -13.28 9.10
CA GLN A 72 -2.45 -13.25 10.38
C GLN A 72 -1.56 -12.69 11.49
N GLY A 73 -0.30 -13.11 11.55
CA GLY A 73 0.67 -12.65 12.56
C GLY A 73 0.90 -11.13 12.58
N LEU A 74 0.78 -10.45 11.43
CA LEU A 74 0.87 -8.98 11.36
C LEU A 74 -0.27 -8.30 12.13
N VAL A 75 -1.48 -8.81 11.95
CA VAL A 75 -2.68 -8.29 12.63
C VAL A 75 -2.65 -8.64 14.12
N ASP A 76 -2.26 -9.87 14.44
CA ASP A 76 -2.13 -10.31 15.84
C ASP A 76 -1.10 -9.46 16.60
N ALA A 77 0.00 -9.07 15.95
CA ALA A 77 1.00 -8.18 16.52
C ALA A 77 0.42 -6.79 16.83
N ALA A 78 -0.39 -6.22 15.93
CA ALA A 78 -1.06 -4.95 16.17
C ALA A 78 -2.03 -5.01 17.35
N VAL A 79 -2.84 -6.07 17.42
CA VAL A 79 -3.81 -6.26 18.49
C VAL A 79 -3.10 -6.52 19.82
N LYS A 80 -2.04 -7.32 19.83
CA LYS A 80 -1.25 -7.63 21.03
C LYS A 80 -0.56 -6.40 21.60
N GLU A 81 0.07 -5.59 20.73
CA GLU A 81 0.87 -4.44 21.17
C GLU A 81 0.02 -3.21 21.47
N PHE A 82 -1.01 -2.96 20.63
CA PHE A 82 -1.78 -1.72 20.67
C PHE A 82 -3.26 -1.91 21.02
N GLY A 83 -3.71 -3.15 21.23
CA GLY A 83 -5.05 -3.49 21.73
C GLY A 83 -6.15 -3.53 20.67
N LYS A 84 -5.91 -3.10 19.43
CA LYS A 84 -6.93 -3.03 18.35
C LYS A 84 -6.32 -2.91 16.97
N LEU A 85 -7.18 -2.82 15.95
CA LEU A 85 -6.84 -2.44 14.59
C LEU A 85 -7.92 -1.50 14.03
N ASP A 86 -7.53 -0.37 13.46
CA ASP A 86 -8.43 0.61 12.85
C ASP A 86 -8.15 0.79 11.35
N VAL A 87 -6.90 0.64 10.91
CA VAL A 87 -6.48 0.89 9.53
C VAL A 87 -5.60 -0.25 9.02
N LEU A 88 -5.92 -0.77 7.83
CA LEU A 88 -5.05 -1.67 7.08
C LEU A 88 -4.63 -0.98 5.78
N VAL A 89 -3.32 -0.91 5.53
CA VAL A 89 -2.77 -0.47 4.24
C VAL A 89 -2.09 -1.66 3.56
N ASN A 90 -2.72 -2.17 2.52
CA ASN A 90 -2.18 -3.21 1.65
C ASN A 90 -1.26 -2.55 0.60
N ASN A 91 0.01 -2.38 0.96
CA ASN A 91 1.02 -1.76 0.11
C ASN A 91 2.05 -2.77 -0.42
N SER A 92 2.23 -3.93 0.23
CA SER A 92 3.15 -4.96 -0.28
C SER A 92 2.88 -5.26 -1.75
N GLY A 93 3.94 -5.24 -2.55
CA GLY A 93 3.84 -5.55 -3.97
C GLY A 93 5.21 -5.72 -4.59
N VAL A 94 5.27 -6.60 -5.58
CA VAL A 94 6.43 -6.82 -6.44
C VAL A 94 6.03 -6.59 -7.89
N TYR A 95 7.00 -6.23 -8.70
CA TYR A 95 6.81 -6.09 -10.14
C TYR A 95 7.99 -6.71 -10.86
N GLU A 96 7.69 -7.22 -12.02
CA GLU A 96 8.64 -7.69 -13.02
C GLU A 96 7.94 -7.54 -14.36
N PHE A 97 8.67 -7.06 -15.34
CA PHE A 97 8.13 -6.78 -16.67
C PHE A 97 8.75 -7.74 -17.66
N ALA A 98 7.91 -8.34 -18.49
CA ALA A 98 8.33 -9.23 -19.55
C ALA A 98 7.34 -9.15 -20.72
N PRO A 99 7.81 -9.19 -21.97
CA PRO A 99 6.93 -9.38 -23.11
C PRO A 99 6.22 -10.72 -22.98
N ILE A 100 5.05 -10.86 -23.64
CA ILE A 100 4.17 -12.02 -23.39
C ILE A 100 4.87 -13.37 -23.68
N GLU A 101 5.80 -13.40 -24.61
CA GLU A 101 6.54 -14.59 -25.00
C GLU A 101 7.52 -15.07 -23.90
N GLU A 102 7.91 -14.19 -22.98
CA GLU A 102 8.88 -14.45 -21.92
C GLU A 102 8.22 -14.64 -20.55
N VAL A 103 6.88 -14.45 -20.45
CA VAL A 103 6.16 -14.65 -19.19
C VAL A 103 6.25 -16.11 -18.76
N THR A 104 6.72 -16.36 -17.53
CA THR A 104 6.79 -17.69 -16.93
C THR A 104 5.72 -17.91 -15.87
N GLU A 105 5.39 -19.17 -15.61
CA GLU A 105 4.47 -19.55 -14.53
C GLU A 105 5.02 -19.13 -13.16
N GLU A 106 6.33 -19.24 -12.95
CA GLU A 106 6.98 -18.82 -11.71
C GLU A 106 6.85 -17.31 -11.47
N GLN A 107 7.12 -16.49 -12.50
CA GLN A 107 6.92 -15.04 -12.46
C GLN A 107 5.45 -14.70 -12.12
N TYR A 108 4.52 -15.32 -12.84
CA TYR A 108 3.08 -15.13 -12.61
C TYR A 108 2.71 -15.44 -11.17
N ARG A 109 3.07 -16.65 -10.66
CA ARG A 109 2.74 -17.05 -9.30
C ARG A 109 3.33 -16.09 -8.28
N ARG A 110 4.61 -15.78 -8.37
CA ARG A 110 5.28 -14.86 -7.45
C ARG A 110 4.58 -13.50 -7.37
N ILE A 111 4.23 -12.92 -8.52
CA ILE A 111 3.61 -11.59 -8.56
C ILE A 111 2.15 -11.65 -8.06
N PHE A 112 1.36 -12.65 -8.46
CA PHE A 112 -0.01 -12.80 -8.01
C PHE A 112 -0.11 -13.18 -6.52
N ASP A 113 0.77 -14.04 -6.02
CA ASP A 113 0.77 -14.44 -4.61
C ASP A 113 1.03 -13.22 -3.69
N VAL A 114 1.99 -12.38 -4.03
CA VAL A 114 2.26 -11.18 -3.21
C VAL A 114 1.20 -10.11 -3.41
N ASN A 115 0.91 -9.75 -4.67
CA ASN A 115 0.11 -8.56 -4.97
C ASN A 115 -1.40 -8.77 -4.82
N VAL A 116 -1.89 -10.00 -4.97
CA VAL A 116 -3.33 -10.33 -4.95
C VAL A 116 -3.69 -11.21 -3.76
N LEU A 117 -3.07 -12.39 -3.64
CA LEU A 117 -3.36 -13.28 -2.51
C LEU A 117 -2.97 -12.59 -1.18
N GLY A 118 -1.84 -11.88 -1.15
CA GLY A 118 -1.43 -11.10 0.02
C GLY A 118 -2.48 -10.08 0.47
N VAL A 119 -3.12 -9.36 -0.46
CA VAL A 119 -4.21 -8.43 -0.15
C VAL A 119 -5.41 -9.15 0.46
N LEU A 120 -5.77 -10.30 -0.07
CA LEU A 120 -6.88 -11.10 0.46
C LEU A 120 -6.59 -11.63 1.87
N LEU A 121 -5.40 -12.21 2.08
CA LEU A 121 -5.02 -12.82 3.37
C LEU A 121 -4.89 -11.77 4.49
N THR A 122 -4.24 -10.64 4.22
CA THR A 122 -4.13 -9.55 5.20
C THR A 122 -5.49 -8.93 5.51
N THR A 123 -6.34 -8.76 4.49
CA THR A 123 -7.70 -8.26 4.68
C THR A 123 -8.54 -9.27 5.48
N GLN A 124 -8.47 -10.57 5.16
CA GLN A 124 -9.16 -11.62 5.90
C GLN A 124 -8.77 -11.64 7.39
N ALA A 125 -7.49 -11.44 7.69
CA ALA A 125 -7.02 -11.31 9.07
C ALA A 125 -7.58 -10.02 9.72
N ALA A 126 -7.47 -8.89 9.04
CA ALA A 126 -7.83 -7.58 9.57
C ALA A 126 -9.33 -7.43 9.87
N VAL A 127 -10.21 -7.96 9.02
CA VAL A 127 -11.67 -7.78 9.19
C VAL A 127 -12.23 -8.44 10.44
N LYS A 128 -11.50 -9.32 11.09
CA LYS A 128 -11.87 -9.91 12.38
C LYS A 128 -11.72 -8.91 13.54
N HIS A 129 -10.90 -7.88 13.36
CA HIS A 129 -10.54 -6.90 14.37
C HIS A 129 -10.96 -5.47 14.02
N LEU A 130 -11.23 -5.18 12.74
CA LEU A 130 -11.76 -3.90 12.31
C LEU A 130 -13.20 -3.73 12.78
N GLY A 131 -13.46 -2.63 13.49
CA GLY A 131 -14.78 -2.20 13.92
C GLY A 131 -15.38 -1.12 13.01
N GLU A 132 -16.49 -0.52 13.46
CA GLU A 132 -17.12 0.65 12.84
C GLU A 132 -16.10 1.80 12.68
N GLY A 133 -16.06 2.40 11.50
CA GLY A 133 -15.08 3.43 11.14
C GLY A 133 -13.73 2.89 10.68
N GLY A 134 -13.57 1.58 10.59
CA GLY A 134 -12.37 0.94 10.04
C GLY A 134 -12.09 1.36 8.59
N SER A 135 -10.81 1.38 8.20
CA SER A 135 -10.39 1.77 6.85
C SER A 135 -9.39 0.76 6.28
N ILE A 136 -9.69 0.24 5.10
CA ILE A 136 -8.78 -0.58 4.30
C ILE A 136 -8.36 0.23 3.08
N ILE A 137 -7.05 0.35 2.86
CA ILE A 137 -6.47 1.12 1.76
C ILE A 137 -5.60 0.17 0.94
N ASN A 138 -5.95 0.00 -0.33
CA ASN A 138 -5.22 -0.86 -1.25
C ASN A 138 -4.34 -0.01 -2.18
N ILE A 139 -3.04 -0.31 -2.28
CA ILE A 139 -2.17 0.38 -3.23
C ILE A 139 -2.19 -0.36 -4.56
N SER A 140 -2.93 0.22 -5.53
CA SER A 140 -2.97 -0.23 -6.92
C SER A 140 -1.93 0.52 -7.77
N SER A 141 -2.26 0.91 -8.99
CA SER A 141 -1.41 1.70 -9.89
C SER A 141 -2.23 2.24 -11.07
N VAL A 142 -1.85 3.38 -11.60
CA VAL A 142 -2.43 3.89 -12.87
C VAL A 142 -2.07 3.03 -14.09
N VAL A 143 -1.16 2.06 -13.96
CA VAL A 143 -0.81 1.10 -15.02
C VAL A 143 -2.05 0.38 -15.58
N THR A 144 -3.09 0.22 -14.78
CA THR A 144 -4.37 -0.38 -15.19
C THR A 144 -5.08 0.42 -16.28
N SER A 145 -4.85 1.73 -16.34
CA SER A 145 -5.41 2.62 -17.37
C SER A 145 -4.46 2.84 -18.55
N LEU A 146 -3.13 2.69 -18.32
CA LEU A 146 -2.10 3.00 -19.33
C LEU A 146 -1.86 1.88 -20.32
N ALA A 147 -2.13 0.62 -19.93
CA ALA A 147 -1.92 -0.57 -20.75
C ALA A 147 -0.52 -0.63 -21.40
N LEU A 148 0.52 -0.45 -20.60
CA LEU A 148 1.91 -0.42 -21.06
C LEU A 148 2.36 -1.80 -21.55
N PRO A 149 3.08 -1.90 -22.69
CA PRO A 149 3.69 -3.16 -23.15
C PRO A 149 4.56 -3.79 -22.08
N ALA A 150 4.69 -5.11 -22.10
CA ALA A 150 5.46 -5.94 -21.17
C ALA A 150 4.98 -5.92 -19.70
N THR A 151 3.85 -5.30 -19.39
CA THR A 151 3.32 -5.24 -18.01
C THR A 151 2.13 -6.16 -17.74
N ALA A 152 1.81 -7.09 -18.64
CA ALA A 152 0.56 -7.87 -18.62
C ALA A 152 0.28 -8.53 -17.24
N VAL A 153 1.26 -9.20 -16.64
CA VAL A 153 1.10 -9.87 -15.35
C VAL A 153 0.92 -8.82 -14.24
N TYR A 154 1.79 -7.82 -14.16
CA TYR A 154 1.70 -6.77 -13.14
C TYR A 154 0.39 -5.98 -13.23
N THR A 155 0.02 -5.52 -14.43
CA THR A 155 -1.25 -4.83 -14.69
C THR A 155 -2.45 -5.70 -14.31
N GLY A 156 -2.39 -7.01 -14.62
CA GLY A 156 -3.40 -7.98 -14.22
C GLY A 156 -3.58 -8.04 -12.71
N THR A 157 -2.47 -8.02 -11.91
CA THR A 157 -2.57 -8.00 -10.45
C THR A 157 -3.23 -6.72 -9.94
N LYS A 158 -2.89 -5.56 -10.52
CA LYS A 158 -3.47 -4.27 -10.07
C LYS A 158 -4.94 -4.15 -10.46
N GLY A 159 -5.33 -4.66 -11.64
CA GLY A 159 -6.74 -4.78 -12.02
C GLY A 159 -7.52 -5.71 -11.08
N ALA A 160 -6.92 -6.85 -10.67
CA ALA A 160 -7.51 -7.74 -9.68
C ALA A 160 -7.73 -7.03 -8.33
N VAL A 161 -6.75 -6.28 -7.83
CA VAL A 161 -6.87 -5.49 -6.60
C VAL A 161 -7.99 -4.47 -6.68
N GLU A 162 -8.17 -3.79 -7.82
CA GLU A 162 -9.27 -2.83 -8.02
C GLU A 162 -10.65 -3.51 -8.04
N GLY A 163 -10.74 -4.70 -8.66
CA GLY A 163 -11.96 -5.53 -8.60
C GLY A 163 -12.28 -5.97 -7.17
N ILE A 164 -11.28 -6.47 -6.45
CA ILE A 164 -11.40 -6.87 -5.03
C ILE A 164 -11.84 -5.67 -4.19
N ASN A 165 -11.22 -4.50 -4.38
CA ASN A 165 -11.59 -3.25 -3.69
C ASN A 165 -13.08 -2.95 -3.81
N SER A 166 -13.61 -3.04 -5.01
CA SER A 166 -15.02 -2.74 -5.30
C SER A 166 -15.99 -3.73 -4.65
N VAL A 167 -15.62 -5.01 -4.59
CA VAL A 167 -16.43 -6.06 -3.94
C VAL A 167 -16.40 -5.88 -2.42
N LEU A 168 -15.21 -5.74 -1.83
CA LEU A 168 -15.04 -5.59 -0.39
C LEU A 168 -15.69 -4.32 0.18
N ALA A 169 -15.72 -3.24 -0.60
CA ALA A 169 -16.43 -2.02 -0.20
C ALA A 169 -17.94 -2.27 0.02
N LYS A 170 -18.55 -3.10 -0.83
CA LYS A 170 -19.97 -3.48 -0.69
C LYS A 170 -20.18 -4.51 0.43
N GLU A 171 -19.29 -5.47 0.55
CA GLU A 171 -19.37 -6.54 1.56
C GLU A 171 -19.18 -6.00 2.98
N LEU A 172 -18.23 -5.08 3.18
CA LEU A 172 -17.87 -4.55 4.49
C LEU A 172 -18.62 -3.26 4.85
N GLY A 173 -19.28 -2.62 3.89
CA GLY A 173 -20.07 -1.41 4.08
C GLY A 173 -21.14 -1.52 5.17
N PRO A 174 -21.93 -2.62 5.28
CA PRO A 174 -22.88 -2.82 6.38
C PRO A 174 -22.24 -2.81 7.78
N ARG A 175 -20.94 -3.12 7.87
CA ARG A 175 -20.13 -3.04 9.10
C ARG A 175 -19.49 -1.67 9.29
N LYS A 176 -19.79 -0.70 8.39
CA LYS A 176 -19.20 0.64 8.35
C LYS A 176 -17.66 0.63 8.24
N ILE A 177 -17.11 -0.37 7.56
CA ILE A 177 -15.70 -0.45 7.19
C ILE A 177 -15.58 0.05 5.75
N ARG A 178 -14.71 1.04 5.53
CA ARG A 178 -14.45 1.61 4.21
C ARG A 178 -13.31 0.88 3.52
N VAL A 179 -13.41 0.70 2.22
CA VAL A 179 -12.37 0.06 1.41
C VAL A 179 -12.15 0.92 0.18
N ASN A 180 -10.94 1.47 0.02
CA ASN A 180 -10.58 2.34 -1.09
C ASN A 180 -9.22 1.96 -1.66
N ALA A 181 -8.97 2.30 -2.92
CA ALA A 181 -7.69 2.11 -3.58
C ALA A 181 -7.04 3.45 -3.91
N ILE A 182 -5.72 3.53 -3.75
CA ILE A 182 -4.88 4.58 -4.28
C ILE A 182 -4.17 4.01 -5.51
N LEU A 183 -4.18 4.77 -6.60
CA LEU A 183 -3.51 4.44 -7.85
C LEU A 183 -2.34 5.42 -8.07
N PRO A 184 -1.13 5.13 -7.55
CA PRO A 184 0.03 5.95 -7.81
C PRO A 184 0.38 5.98 -9.31
N GLY A 185 0.88 7.14 -9.76
CA GLY A 185 1.66 7.24 -10.99
C GLY A 185 3.07 6.72 -10.79
N MET A 186 4.01 7.22 -11.60
CA MET A 186 5.43 6.96 -11.37
C MET A 186 5.89 7.73 -10.11
N VAL A 187 6.45 7.00 -9.15
CA VAL A 187 6.92 7.54 -7.87
C VAL A 187 8.39 7.18 -7.67
N GLU A 188 9.20 8.16 -7.28
CA GLU A 188 10.61 7.96 -6.95
C GLU A 188 10.73 7.13 -5.66
N THR A 189 11.23 5.92 -5.78
CA THR A 189 11.42 4.98 -4.69
C THR A 189 12.76 4.28 -4.82
N GLU A 190 13.27 3.70 -3.74
CA GLU A 190 14.48 2.87 -3.78
C GLU A 190 14.34 1.71 -4.79
N GLY A 191 13.12 1.19 -4.96
CA GLY A 191 12.81 0.18 -5.96
C GLY A 191 12.96 0.69 -7.40
N ALA A 192 12.50 1.92 -7.67
CA ALA A 192 12.63 2.56 -8.98
C ALA A 192 14.11 2.88 -9.31
N HIS A 193 14.90 3.31 -8.31
CA HIS A 193 16.35 3.49 -8.46
C HIS A 193 17.03 2.15 -8.76
N SER A 194 16.74 1.11 -7.99
CA SER A 194 17.35 -0.23 -8.18
C SER A 194 17.00 -0.86 -9.52
N ALA A 195 15.83 -0.54 -10.08
CA ALA A 195 15.40 -0.98 -11.41
C ALA A 195 15.98 -0.13 -12.56
N GLY A 196 16.79 0.91 -12.25
CA GLY A 196 17.39 1.78 -13.27
C GLY A 196 16.38 2.68 -13.99
N VAL A 197 15.20 2.87 -13.40
CA VAL A 197 14.13 3.69 -13.99
C VAL A 197 14.43 5.18 -13.77
N ILE A 198 14.93 5.53 -12.60
CA ILE A 198 15.28 6.92 -12.28
C ILE A 198 16.55 7.33 -13.01
N GLY A 199 16.51 8.48 -13.69
CA GLY A 199 17.56 8.99 -14.58
C GLY A 199 17.52 8.43 -16.00
N SER A 200 16.52 7.62 -16.36
CA SER A 200 16.41 7.02 -17.69
C SER A 200 15.56 7.88 -18.66
N ASP A 201 15.64 7.58 -19.96
CA ASP A 201 14.75 8.16 -20.98
C ASP A 201 13.27 7.81 -20.72
N PHE A 202 13.03 6.67 -20.06
CA PHE A 202 11.67 6.29 -19.66
C PHE A 202 11.11 7.26 -18.62
N GLU A 203 11.90 7.66 -17.61
CA GLU A 203 11.47 8.70 -16.66
C GLU A 203 11.15 10.00 -17.36
N GLN A 204 12.04 10.46 -18.28
CA GLN A 204 11.79 11.71 -19.02
C GLN A 204 10.48 11.66 -19.81
N THR A 205 10.19 10.50 -20.42
CA THR A 205 8.94 10.26 -21.13
C THR A 205 7.73 10.34 -20.20
N MET A 206 7.82 9.74 -19.00
CA MET A 206 6.75 9.78 -18.00
C MET A 206 6.53 11.20 -17.46
N VAL A 207 7.61 11.94 -17.20
CA VAL A 207 7.54 13.34 -16.78
C VAL A 207 6.84 14.20 -17.84
N ALA A 208 7.22 14.04 -19.11
CA ALA A 208 6.63 14.78 -20.21
C ALA A 208 5.12 14.53 -20.39
N GLN A 209 4.65 13.34 -20.01
CA GLN A 209 3.23 12.95 -20.06
C GLN A 209 2.48 13.25 -18.74
N THR A 210 3.18 13.67 -17.70
CA THR A 210 2.58 14.00 -16.41
C THR A 210 2.21 15.49 -16.38
N PRO A 211 0.93 15.87 -16.30
CA PRO A 211 0.51 17.28 -16.29
C PRO A 211 1.19 18.15 -15.23
N LEU A 212 1.52 17.59 -14.04
CA LEU A 212 2.26 18.33 -13.00
C LEU A 212 3.77 18.40 -13.25
N GLY A 213 4.27 17.88 -14.39
CA GLY A 213 5.65 18.07 -14.87
C GLY A 213 6.74 17.40 -14.03
N ARG A 214 6.40 16.43 -13.20
CA ARG A 214 7.36 15.67 -12.38
C ARG A 214 6.85 14.25 -12.08
N ILE A 215 7.75 13.35 -11.71
CA ILE A 215 7.35 12.12 -11.03
C ILE A 215 6.90 12.42 -9.60
N GLY A 216 6.09 11.54 -9.02
CA GLY A 216 5.64 11.65 -7.64
C GLY A 216 6.76 11.34 -6.65
N GLN A 217 6.59 11.84 -5.43
CA GLN A 217 7.38 11.44 -4.27
C GLN A 217 6.53 10.52 -3.38
N PRO A 218 7.12 9.64 -2.56
CA PRO A 218 6.37 8.80 -1.63
C PRO A 218 5.40 9.59 -0.74
N ASP A 219 5.74 10.82 -0.37
CA ASP A 219 4.90 11.70 0.44
C ASP A 219 3.64 12.20 -0.29
N ASP A 220 3.67 12.29 -1.63
CA ASP A 220 2.47 12.60 -2.43
C ASP A 220 1.39 11.52 -2.26
N ILE A 221 1.81 10.27 -2.07
CA ILE A 221 0.91 9.13 -1.84
C ILE A 221 0.50 9.03 -0.36
N ALA A 222 1.44 9.31 0.54
CA ALA A 222 1.21 9.22 1.97
C ALA A 222 0.12 10.19 2.45
N GLY A 223 0.06 11.41 1.90
CA GLY A 223 -1.00 12.37 2.20
C GLY A 223 -2.40 11.84 1.83
N VAL A 224 -2.54 11.16 0.71
CA VAL A 224 -3.81 10.53 0.29
C VAL A 224 -4.17 9.37 1.23
N ALA A 225 -3.18 8.57 1.66
CA ALA A 225 -3.41 7.49 2.61
C ALA A 225 -3.89 8.02 3.98
N VAL A 226 -3.30 9.09 4.49
CA VAL A 226 -3.76 9.77 5.72
C VAL A 226 -5.20 10.24 5.57
N PHE A 227 -5.55 10.89 4.46
CA PHE A 227 -6.93 11.32 4.18
C PHE A 227 -7.89 10.13 4.21
N LEU A 228 -7.58 9.05 3.49
CA LEU A 228 -8.44 7.85 3.45
C LEU A 228 -8.52 7.11 4.81
N ALA A 229 -7.49 7.19 5.64
CA ALA A 229 -7.48 6.60 6.98
C ALA A 229 -8.33 7.41 7.97
N SER A 230 -8.52 8.70 7.71
CA SER A 230 -9.19 9.64 8.62
C SER A 230 -10.71 9.72 8.42
N ASP A 231 -11.37 10.40 9.34
CA ASP A 231 -12.82 10.68 9.26
C ASP A 231 -13.17 11.71 8.17
N ASP A 232 -12.18 12.42 7.61
CA ASP A 232 -12.38 13.30 6.46
C ASP A 232 -12.90 12.52 5.24
N ALA A 233 -12.55 11.23 5.14
CA ALA A 233 -12.98 10.31 4.09
C ALA A 233 -14.19 9.43 4.49
N ARG A 234 -14.94 9.76 5.54
CA ARG A 234 -16.03 8.94 6.08
C ARG A 234 -17.15 8.59 5.10
N TRP A 235 -17.27 9.34 3.99
CA TRP A 235 -18.26 9.10 2.93
C TRP A 235 -17.67 8.51 1.65
N LEU A 236 -16.40 8.04 1.71
CA LEU A 236 -15.71 7.41 0.59
C LEU A 236 -15.48 5.92 0.85
N THR A 237 -16.07 5.08 0.02
CA THR A 237 -15.82 3.64 -0.03
C THR A 237 -16.02 3.12 -1.46
N GLY A 238 -15.20 2.16 -1.87
CA GLY A 238 -15.21 1.61 -3.23
C GLY A 238 -14.45 2.47 -4.24
N GLU A 239 -13.86 3.58 -3.82
CA GLU A 239 -13.20 4.54 -4.70
C GLU A 239 -11.81 4.06 -5.16
N ARG A 240 -11.42 4.55 -6.34
CA ARG A 240 -10.12 4.35 -6.96
C ARG A 240 -9.51 5.72 -7.24
N LEU A 241 -8.69 6.21 -6.32
CA LEU A 241 -8.13 7.55 -6.35
C LEU A 241 -6.78 7.55 -7.06
N ALA A 242 -6.71 8.11 -8.26
CA ALA A 242 -5.44 8.30 -8.95
C ALA A 242 -4.63 9.43 -8.29
N ALA A 243 -3.47 9.08 -7.75
CA ALA A 243 -2.47 10.00 -7.22
C ALA A 243 -1.25 9.97 -8.15
N SER A 244 -1.37 10.62 -9.32
CA SER A 244 -0.47 10.41 -10.46
C SER A 244 0.02 11.70 -11.11
N GLY A 245 -0.23 12.87 -10.50
CA GLY A 245 0.08 14.15 -11.14
C GLY A 245 -0.72 14.43 -12.41
N GLY A 246 -1.86 13.71 -12.61
CA GLY A 246 -2.70 13.78 -13.79
C GLY A 246 -2.35 12.78 -14.90
N PHE A 247 -1.30 11.98 -14.71
CA PHE A 247 -0.93 10.92 -15.65
C PHE A 247 -1.96 9.78 -15.63
N ARG A 248 -2.61 9.54 -16.78
CA ARG A 248 -3.69 8.55 -16.94
C ARG A 248 -3.67 7.97 -18.34
#